data_98ae0b47373a22ab250edb4035fba3cb
#
_entry.id   98ae0b47373a22ab250edb4035fba3cb
#
_cell.length_a   1.000
_cell.length_b   1.000
_cell.length_c   1.000
_cell.angle_alpha   90.00
_cell.angle_beta   90.00
_cell.angle_gamma   90.00
#
_symmetry.space_group_name_H-M   'P 1'
#
loop_
_entity.id
_entity.type
_entity.pdbx_description
1 polymer ?
#
loop_
_entity_poly.entity_id
_entity_poly.type
_entity_poly.pdbx_seq_one_letter_code
_entity_poly.pdbx_strand_id
1 'polypeptide(L)'
;MTAEILGLPLLCFLLGYALGAIPFGLILTRAAGLGDVRDIGSGSIGATNVLRTGRKGLAAATMLLDAGKGAAAVLIAGWLWPDQPQFPAVAAIGAFLGHLYPVWLGFRGGKGVATFVGIVLALSWPCALIVAAVWLLMLALTRYSSVGGMAAGVAAPVAAAALGGFDLALLFLGFALLILWKHRANIARLAAGTEPKVGKTAD
;
A
#
# COMPACT_ATOMS: atom_id res chain seq x y z
N MET A 1 -26.70 19.41 -12.62
CA MET A 1 -26.83 19.08 -11.18
C MET A 1 -26.51 17.62 -10.88
N THR A 2 -27.19 16.61 -11.42
CA THR A 2 -26.88 15.18 -11.13
C THR A 2 -25.54 14.70 -11.74
N ALA A 3 -25.18 15.13 -12.95
CA ALA A 3 -23.92 14.76 -13.60
C ALA A 3 -22.69 15.39 -12.92
N GLU A 4 -22.80 16.57 -12.36
CA GLU A 4 -21.73 17.25 -11.61
C GLU A 4 -21.54 16.62 -10.22
N ILE A 5 -22.63 16.17 -9.57
CA ILE A 5 -22.56 15.53 -8.25
C ILE A 5 -21.78 14.20 -8.29
N LEU A 6 -21.87 13.43 -9.35
CA LEU A 6 -21.18 12.15 -9.50
C LEU A 6 -19.88 12.24 -10.32
N GLY A 7 -19.77 13.24 -11.21
CA GLY A 7 -18.63 13.37 -12.13
C GLY A 7 -17.31 13.69 -11.43
N LEU A 8 -17.30 14.65 -10.52
CA LEU A 8 -16.08 15.06 -9.81
C LEU A 8 -15.54 13.99 -8.84
N PRO A 9 -16.36 13.34 -7.99
CA PRO A 9 -15.88 12.23 -7.17
C PRO A 9 -15.33 11.07 -8.00
N LEU A 10 -15.97 10.74 -9.11
CA LEU A 10 -15.48 9.69 -10.03
C LEU A 10 -14.12 10.10 -10.64
N LEU A 11 -13.99 11.33 -11.11
CA LEU A 11 -12.72 11.84 -11.64
C LEU A 11 -11.61 11.79 -10.58
N CYS A 12 -11.90 12.20 -9.36
CA CYS A 12 -10.98 12.14 -8.24
C CYS A 12 -10.55 10.68 -7.93
N PHE A 13 -11.51 9.75 -7.90
CA PHE A 13 -11.23 8.31 -7.75
C PHE A 13 -10.34 7.78 -8.88
N LEU A 14 -10.65 8.12 -10.14
CA LEU A 14 -9.89 7.67 -11.32
C LEU A 14 -8.47 8.25 -11.33
N LEU A 15 -8.29 9.50 -10.92
CA LEU A 15 -6.96 10.09 -10.70
C LEU A 15 -6.16 9.28 -9.69
N GLY A 16 -6.75 9.01 -8.52
CA GLY A 16 -6.13 8.18 -7.51
C GLY A 16 -5.80 6.79 -8.04
N TYR A 17 -6.76 6.13 -8.71
CA TYR A 17 -6.57 4.80 -9.28
C TYR A 17 -5.43 4.75 -10.30
N ALA A 18 -5.35 5.72 -11.20
CA ALA A 18 -4.29 5.79 -12.20
C ALA A 18 -2.91 5.92 -11.56
N LEU A 19 -2.76 6.82 -10.57
CA LEU A 19 -1.51 6.96 -9.81
C LEU A 19 -1.16 5.68 -9.05
N GLY A 20 -2.13 5.12 -8.33
CA GLY A 20 -1.95 3.89 -7.56
C GLY A 20 -1.58 2.68 -8.40
N ALA A 21 -2.12 2.61 -9.62
CA ALA A 21 -1.91 1.50 -10.53
C ALA A 21 -0.51 1.49 -11.19
N ILE A 22 0.33 2.51 -11.00
CA ILE A 22 1.71 2.52 -11.49
C ILE A 22 2.50 1.41 -10.75
N PRO A 23 3.02 0.39 -11.47
CA PRO A 23 3.64 -0.77 -10.83
C PRO A 23 5.16 -0.57 -10.70
N PHE A 24 5.59 0.31 -9.77
CA PHE A 24 6.99 0.71 -9.67
C PHE A 24 7.97 -0.47 -9.50
N GLY A 25 7.62 -1.49 -8.69
CA GLY A 25 8.47 -2.65 -8.53
C GLY A 25 8.75 -3.39 -9.84
N LEU A 26 7.73 -3.55 -10.69
CA LEU A 26 7.88 -4.17 -11.99
C LEU A 26 8.68 -3.27 -12.95
N ILE A 27 8.40 -1.96 -12.97
CA ILE A 27 9.11 -1.00 -13.81
C ILE A 27 10.60 -0.99 -13.46
N LEU A 28 10.93 -0.87 -12.18
CA LEU A 28 12.31 -0.80 -11.72
C LEU A 28 13.09 -2.10 -11.97
N THR A 29 12.48 -3.26 -11.76
CA THR A 29 13.16 -4.55 -12.01
C THR A 29 13.40 -4.78 -13.49
N ARG A 30 12.45 -4.46 -14.36
CA ARG A 30 12.63 -4.53 -15.81
C ARG A 30 13.69 -3.56 -16.32
N ALA A 31 13.66 -2.31 -15.85
CA ALA A 31 14.67 -1.31 -16.21
C ALA A 31 16.10 -1.69 -15.76
N ALA A 32 16.19 -2.47 -14.66
CA ALA A 32 17.46 -2.98 -14.16
C ALA A 32 17.91 -4.31 -14.82
N GLY A 33 17.20 -4.80 -15.85
CA GLY A 33 17.53 -6.05 -16.56
C GLY A 33 17.25 -7.33 -15.75
N LEU A 34 16.44 -7.25 -14.68
CA LEU A 34 16.14 -8.40 -13.79
C LEU A 34 14.87 -9.18 -14.21
N GLY A 35 14.25 -8.82 -15.35
CA GLY A 35 13.05 -9.48 -15.82
C GLY A 35 11.78 -9.09 -15.04
N ASP A 36 10.82 -9.99 -15.00
CA ASP A 36 9.53 -9.77 -14.34
C ASP A 36 9.58 -10.25 -12.89
N VAL A 37 9.47 -9.33 -11.93
CA VAL A 37 9.49 -9.65 -10.50
C VAL A 37 8.35 -10.59 -10.08
N ARG A 38 7.31 -10.75 -10.89
CA ARG A 38 6.19 -11.65 -10.62
C ARG A 38 6.53 -13.12 -10.85
N ASP A 39 7.62 -13.41 -11.58
CA ASP A 39 8.09 -14.77 -11.85
C ASP A 39 8.88 -15.35 -10.68
N ILE A 40 9.15 -14.55 -9.64
CA ILE A 40 9.91 -14.98 -8.46
C ILE A 40 9.10 -14.84 -7.17
N GLY A 41 9.49 -15.63 -6.19
CA GLY A 41 9.05 -15.52 -4.80
C GLY A 41 7.54 -15.56 -4.61
N SER A 42 6.94 -14.43 -4.18
CA SER A 42 5.49 -14.35 -3.90
C SER A 42 4.64 -13.98 -5.11
N GLY A 43 5.24 -13.76 -6.29
CA GLY A 43 4.52 -13.27 -7.47
C GLY A 43 3.98 -11.84 -7.34
N SER A 44 4.38 -11.10 -6.31
CA SER A 44 3.91 -9.73 -6.03
C SER A 44 4.85 -8.69 -6.62
N ILE A 45 4.31 -7.54 -7.02
CA ILE A 45 5.08 -6.39 -7.50
C ILE A 45 5.71 -5.53 -6.39
N GLY A 46 5.48 -5.85 -5.11
CA GLY A 46 5.89 -5.01 -3.97
C GLY A 46 7.36 -5.16 -3.58
N ALA A 47 7.86 -4.19 -2.81
CA ALA A 47 9.26 -4.06 -2.37
C ALA A 47 9.85 -5.32 -1.73
N THR A 48 9.09 -6.06 -0.91
CA THR A 48 9.56 -7.31 -0.29
C THR A 48 9.87 -8.38 -1.33
N ASN A 49 9.13 -8.42 -2.45
CA ASN A 49 9.43 -9.36 -3.53
C ASN A 49 10.63 -8.89 -4.36
N VAL A 50 10.75 -7.58 -4.62
CA VAL A 50 11.93 -6.98 -5.25
C VAL A 50 13.20 -7.25 -4.42
N LEU A 51 13.12 -7.23 -3.08
CA LEU A 51 14.26 -7.53 -2.22
C LEU A 51 14.84 -8.94 -2.45
N ARG A 52 14.03 -9.90 -2.91
CA ARG A 52 14.48 -11.26 -3.24
C ARG A 52 15.38 -11.33 -4.47
N THR A 53 15.42 -10.30 -5.30
CA THR A 53 16.42 -10.17 -6.37
C THR A 53 17.84 -9.89 -5.85
N GLY A 54 18.01 -9.70 -4.53
CA GLY A 54 19.26 -9.26 -3.92
C GLY A 54 19.55 -7.76 -4.03
N ARG A 55 18.76 -7.00 -4.78
CA ARG A 55 18.94 -5.56 -5.06
C ARG A 55 18.24 -4.71 -4.01
N LYS A 56 18.87 -4.50 -2.85
CA LYS A 56 18.32 -3.72 -1.72
C LYS A 56 17.92 -2.30 -2.12
N GLY A 57 18.70 -1.62 -2.97
CA GLY A 57 18.40 -0.26 -3.45
C GLY A 57 17.11 -0.21 -4.28
N LEU A 58 16.87 -1.20 -5.17
CA LEU A 58 15.63 -1.29 -5.93
C LEU A 58 14.42 -1.57 -5.05
N ALA A 59 14.59 -2.42 -4.02
CA ALA A 59 13.52 -2.68 -3.06
C ALA A 59 13.16 -1.42 -2.26
N ALA A 60 14.16 -0.66 -1.80
CA ALA A 60 13.95 0.62 -1.13
C ALA A 60 13.27 1.64 -2.04
N ALA A 61 13.74 1.79 -3.29
CA ALA A 61 13.13 2.67 -4.29
C ALA A 61 11.68 2.27 -4.56
N THR A 62 11.39 0.96 -4.72
CA THR A 62 10.01 0.46 -4.89
C THR A 62 9.13 0.86 -3.70
N MET A 63 9.62 0.68 -2.47
CA MET A 63 8.87 1.03 -1.27
C MET A 63 8.56 2.53 -1.22
N LEU A 64 9.55 3.38 -1.48
CA LEU A 64 9.39 4.83 -1.46
C LEU A 64 8.46 5.33 -2.56
N LEU A 65 8.58 4.81 -3.78
CA LEU A 65 7.72 5.21 -4.89
C LEU A 65 6.28 4.69 -4.73
N ASP A 66 6.10 3.48 -4.19
CA ASP A 66 4.76 2.96 -3.88
C ASP A 66 4.09 3.73 -2.73
N ALA A 67 4.85 4.19 -1.72
CA ALA A 67 4.34 5.10 -0.69
C ALA A 67 4.07 6.48 -1.29
N GLY A 68 5.01 7.00 -2.07
CA GLY A 68 4.91 8.31 -2.73
C GLY A 68 3.69 8.45 -3.63
N LYS A 69 3.34 7.42 -4.43
CA LYS A 69 2.14 7.46 -5.28
C LYS A 69 0.84 7.53 -4.47
N GLY A 70 0.79 6.86 -3.30
CA GLY A 70 -0.34 6.92 -2.39
C GLY A 70 -0.49 8.32 -1.76
N ALA A 71 0.63 8.87 -1.26
CA ALA A 71 0.65 10.23 -0.73
C ALA A 71 0.31 11.28 -1.80
N ALA A 72 0.89 11.15 -3.00
CA ALA A 72 0.65 12.05 -4.11
C ALA A 72 -0.83 12.10 -4.51
N ALA A 73 -1.51 10.95 -4.57
CA ALA A 73 -2.93 10.90 -4.89
C ALA A 73 -3.78 11.73 -3.91
N VAL A 74 -3.51 11.60 -2.61
CA VAL A 74 -4.19 12.36 -1.54
C VAL A 74 -3.91 13.86 -1.65
N LEU A 75 -2.62 14.22 -1.75
CA LEU A 75 -2.19 15.63 -1.77
C LEU A 75 -2.65 16.35 -3.04
N ILE A 76 -2.56 15.70 -4.21
CA ILE A 76 -3.03 16.27 -5.48
C ILE A 76 -4.54 16.48 -5.43
N ALA A 77 -5.31 15.53 -4.88
CA ALA A 77 -6.75 15.70 -4.75
C ALA A 77 -7.12 16.87 -3.83
N GLY A 78 -6.44 17.02 -2.69
CA GLY A 78 -6.64 18.16 -1.79
C GLY A 78 -6.27 19.51 -2.42
N TRP A 79 -5.25 19.52 -3.29
CA TRP A 79 -4.82 20.73 -4.00
C TRP A 79 -5.77 21.12 -5.15
N LEU A 80 -6.25 20.12 -5.93
CA LEU A 80 -7.14 20.38 -7.07
C LEU A 80 -8.56 20.75 -6.64
N TRP A 81 -9.02 20.24 -5.51
CA TRP A 81 -10.39 20.46 -5.00
C TRP A 81 -10.39 20.88 -3.53
N PRO A 82 -9.86 22.07 -3.22
CA PRO A 82 -9.70 22.54 -1.83
C PRO A 82 -11.04 22.69 -1.09
N ASP A 83 -12.12 22.96 -1.81
CA ASP A 83 -13.48 23.10 -1.25
C ASP A 83 -14.20 21.76 -1.02
N GLN A 84 -13.52 20.63 -1.29
CA GLN A 84 -14.07 19.28 -1.19
C GLN A 84 -13.26 18.43 -0.21
N PRO A 85 -13.44 18.58 1.10
CA PRO A 85 -12.59 17.94 2.13
C PRO A 85 -12.63 16.40 2.09
N GLN A 86 -13.64 15.79 1.44
CA GLN A 86 -13.76 14.34 1.28
C GLN A 86 -12.92 13.79 0.10
N PHE A 87 -12.48 14.61 -0.87
CA PHE A 87 -11.83 14.13 -2.09
C PHE A 87 -10.44 13.52 -1.84
N PRO A 88 -9.61 13.97 -0.89
CA PRO A 88 -8.40 13.26 -0.50
C PRO A 88 -8.66 11.80 -0.11
N ALA A 89 -9.74 11.52 0.62
CA ALA A 89 -10.13 10.16 0.97
C ALA A 89 -10.62 9.34 -0.24
N VAL A 90 -11.36 9.95 -1.16
CA VAL A 90 -11.79 9.33 -2.43
C VAL A 90 -10.59 8.96 -3.29
N ALA A 91 -9.62 9.86 -3.45
CA ALA A 91 -8.39 9.59 -4.18
C ALA A 91 -7.54 8.50 -3.49
N ALA A 92 -7.51 8.47 -2.15
CA ALA A 92 -6.85 7.43 -1.37
C ALA A 92 -7.44 6.04 -1.67
N ILE A 93 -8.76 5.91 -1.73
CA ILE A 93 -9.45 4.66 -2.11
C ILE A 93 -9.04 4.26 -3.52
N GLY A 94 -9.07 5.19 -4.47
CA GLY A 94 -8.62 4.96 -5.84
C GLY A 94 -7.17 4.47 -5.89
N ALA A 95 -6.25 5.17 -5.23
CA ALA A 95 -4.82 4.82 -5.23
C ALA A 95 -4.55 3.45 -4.59
N PHE A 96 -5.23 3.15 -3.51
CA PHE A 96 -5.08 1.87 -2.85
C PHE A 96 -5.59 0.73 -3.74
N LEU A 97 -6.80 0.84 -4.30
CA LEU A 97 -7.37 -0.15 -5.22
C LEU A 97 -6.55 -0.27 -6.51
N GLY A 98 -6.04 0.84 -7.05
CA GLY A 98 -5.14 0.84 -8.20
C GLY A 98 -3.87 0.02 -7.95
N HIS A 99 -3.27 0.13 -6.76
CA HIS A 99 -2.11 -0.69 -6.41
C HIS A 99 -2.46 -2.18 -6.24
N LEU A 100 -3.61 -2.50 -5.65
CA LEU A 100 -4.06 -3.88 -5.43
C LEU A 100 -4.49 -4.59 -6.72
N TYR A 101 -5.11 -3.82 -7.63
CA TYR A 101 -5.81 -4.34 -8.81
C TYR A 101 -5.54 -3.48 -10.05
N PRO A 102 -4.28 -3.28 -10.48
CA PRO A 102 -3.96 -2.47 -11.66
C PRO A 102 -4.49 -3.12 -12.93
N VAL A 103 -5.29 -2.38 -13.71
CA VAL A 103 -5.97 -2.90 -14.91
C VAL A 103 -4.98 -3.45 -15.95
N TRP A 104 -3.86 -2.75 -16.17
CA TRP A 104 -2.81 -3.18 -17.15
C TRP A 104 -1.97 -4.36 -16.70
N LEU A 105 -2.14 -4.85 -15.47
CA LEU A 105 -1.56 -6.10 -14.99
C LEU A 105 -2.61 -7.21 -14.81
N GLY A 106 -3.75 -7.11 -15.47
CA GLY A 106 -4.86 -8.05 -15.33
C GLY A 106 -5.36 -8.15 -13.88
N PHE A 107 -5.40 -7.02 -13.17
CA PHE A 107 -5.82 -6.90 -11.77
C PHE A 107 -4.95 -7.68 -10.76
N ARG A 108 -3.71 -8.02 -11.12
CA ARG A 108 -2.74 -8.75 -10.29
C ARG A 108 -1.65 -7.81 -9.77
N GLY A 109 -1.99 -7.00 -8.78
CA GLY A 109 -1.10 -6.02 -8.17
C GLY A 109 -0.40 -6.51 -6.90
N GLY A 110 0.00 -5.52 -6.07
CA GLY A 110 0.67 -5.75 -4.79
C GLY A 110 -0.29 -6.02 -3.63
N LYS A 111 0.23 -5.90 -2.41
CA LYS A 111 -0.54 -6.08 -1.16
C LYS A 111 -0.93 -4.76 -0.50
N GLY A 112 -0.46 -3.63 -1.02
CA GLY A 112 -0.88 -2.31 -0.64
C GLY A 112 -0.15 -1.67 0.54
N VAL A 113 0.71 -2.36 1.28
CA VAL A 113 1.29 -1.84 2.54
C VAL A 113 2.03 -0.52 2.36
N ALA A 114 2.95 -0.42 1.39
CA ALA A 114 3.70 0.83 1.17
C ALA A 114 2.79 1.97 0.72
N THR A 115 1.89 1.71 -0.25
CA THR A 115 0.90 2.69 -0.73
C THR A 115 -0.01 3.16 0.40
N PHE A 116 -0.45 2.23 1.26
CA PHE A 116 -1.22 2.53 2.46
C PHE A 116 -0.46 3.44 3.44
N VAL A 117 0.81 3.15 3.74
CA VAL A 117 1.64 4.01 4.60
C VAL A 117 1.73 5.43 4.03
N GLY A 118 1.91 5.58 2.72
CA GLY A 118 1.92 6.89 2.06
C GLY A 118 0.58 7.62 2.16
N ILE A 119 -0.54 6.92 2.00
CA ILE A 119 -1.90 7.45 2.19
C ILE A 119 -2.10 7.92 3.62
N VAL A 120 -1.76 7.06 4.61
CA VAL A 120 -1.90 7.41 6.03
C VAL A 120 -1.06 8.64 6.38
N LEU A 121 0.18 8.73 5.85
CA LEU A 121 1.06 9.88 6.07
C LEU A 121 0.43 11.19 5.55
N ALA A 122 -0.18 11.15 4.37
CA ALA A 122 -0.79 12.34 3.77
C ALA A 122 -2.12 12.75 4.44
N LEU A 123 -2.91 11.78 4.96
CA LEU A 123 -4.17 12.05 5.65
C LEU A 123 -3.97 12.36 7.14
N SER A 124 -3.01 11.72 7.81
CA SER A 124 -2.76 11.88 9.24
C SER A 124 -1.33 11.45 9.58
N TRP A 125 -0.40 12.41 9.61
CA TRP A 125 0.99 12.11 9.98
C TRP A 125 1.15 11.51 11.40
N PRO A 126 0.32 11.84 12.43
CA PRO A 126 0.44 11.18 13.73
C PRO A 126 0.09 9.68 13.65
N CYS A 127 -0.96 9.33 12.88
CA CYS A 127 -1.27 7.91 12.62
C CYS A 127 -0.11 7.22 11.88
N ALA A 128 0.50 7.90 10.92
CA ALA A 128 1.61 7.33 10.16
C ALA A 128 2.83 6.98 11.03
N LEU A 129 3.13 7.79 12.03
CA LEU A 129 4.20 7.49 13.00
C LEU A 129 3.90 6.21 13.79
N ILE A 130 2.67 6.05 14.27
CA ILE A 130 2.24 4.84 14.99
C ILE A 130 2.31 3.62 14.06
N VAL A 131 1.79 3.74 12.85
CA VAL A 131 1.80 2.68 11.82
C VAL A 131 3.23 2.26 11.47
N ALA A 132 4.14 3.22 11.28
CA ALA A 132 5.55 2.96 11.01
C ALA A 132 6.24 2.29 12.19
N ALA A 133 6.00 2.76 13.42
CA ALA A 133 6.55 2.18 14.63
C ALA A 133 6.09 0.72 14.81
N VAL A 134 4.81 0.44 14.63
CA VAL A 134 4.25 -0.92 14.69
C VAL A 134 4.86 -1.81 13.61
N TRP A 135 4.96 -1.31 12.37
CA TRP A 135 5.59 -2.07 11.28
C TRP A 135 7.04 -2.45 11.59
N LEU A 136 7.84 -1.46 12.04
CA LEU A 136 9.25 -1.67 12.39
C LEU A 136 9.40 -2.64 13.56
N LEU A 137 8.60 -2.44 14.62
CA LEU A 137 8.63 -3.30 15.80
C LEU A 137 8.31 -4.76 15.44
N MET A 138 7.22 -4.99 14.71
CA MET A 138 6.81 -6.33 14.30
C MET A 138 7.81 -6.99 13.34
N LEU A 139 8.42 -6.20 12.44
CA LEU A 139 9.48 -6.68 11.57
C LEU A 139 10.73 -7.06 12.39
N ALA A 140 11.14 -6.25 13.37
CA ALA A 140 12.30 -6.52 14.22
C ALA A 140 12.10 -7.77 15.08
N LEU A 141 10.92 -7.92 15.68
CA LEU A 141 10.61 -9.04 16.56
C LEU A 141 10.44 -10.37 15.81
N THR A 142 9.79 -10.34 14.65
CA THR A 142 9.39 -11.58 13.96
C THR A 142 10.26 -11.90 12.74
N ARG A 143 10.86 -10.90 12.13
CA ARG A 143 11.56 -10.95 10.83
C ARG A 143 10.64 -11.30 9.65
N TYR A 144 9.30 -11.28 9.83
CA TYR A 144 8.32 -11.47 8.77
C TYR A 144 7.77 -10.11 8.31
N SER A 145 8.10 -9.68 7.08
CA SER A 145 7.54 -8.46 6.48
C SER A 145 6.01 -8.52 6.37
N SER A 146 5.44 -9.71 6.17
CA SER A 146 3.99 -9.91 6.12
C SER A 146 3.31 -9.63 7.46
N VAL A 147 3.92 -10.04 8.59
CA VAL A 147 3.42 -9.75 9.93
C VAL A 147 3.47 -8.25 10.20
N GLY A 148 4.60 -7.59 9.88
CA GLY A 148 4.71 -6.14 9.98
C GLY A 148 3.64 -5.40 9.18
N GLY A 149 3.41 -5.81 7.91
CA GLY A 149 2.40 -5.18 7.05
C GLY A 149 0.97 -5.35 7.54
N MET A 150 0.61 -6.54 8.03
CA MET A 150 -0.72 -6.79 8.60
C MET A 150 -0.93 -6.02 9.91
N ALA A 151 0.06 -6.04 10.81
CA ALA A 151 -0.01 -5.31 12.07
C ALA A 151 -0.12 -3.79 11.86
N ALA A 152 0.65 -3.23 10.93
CA ALA A 152 0.55 -1.83 10.52
C ALA A 152 -0.84 -1.49 9.98
N GLY A 153 -1.42 -2.39 9.15
CA GLY A 153 -2.78 -2.23 8.64
C GLY A 153 -3.82 -2.14 9.76
N VAL A 154 -3.72 -3.02 10.76
CA VAL A 154 -4.64 -3.05 11.91
C VAL A 154 -4.40 -1.88 12.88
N ALA A 155 -3.16 -1.45 13.04
CA ALA A 155 -2.83 -0.33 13.92
C ALA A 155 -3.43 1.01 13.46
N ALA A 156 -3.59 1.23 12.15
CA ALA A 156 -4.05 2.51 11.62
C ALA A 156 -5.48 2.89 12.04
N PRO A 157 -6.51 2.04 11.89
CA PRO A 157 -7.86 2.38 12.36
C PRO A 157 -7.92 2.59 13.87
N VAL A 158 -7.15 1.81 14.64
CA VAL A 158 -7.05 1.98 16.10
C VAL A 158 -6.43 3.32 16.47
N ALA A 159 -5.31 3.68 15.81
CA ALA A 159 -4.65 4.96 16.02
C ALA A 159 -5.55 6.14 15.63
N ALA A 160 -6.24 6.06 14.49
CA ALA A 160 -7.15 7.11 14.05
C ALA A 160 -8.31 7.31 15.03
N ALA A 161 -8.93 6.23 15.52
CA ALA A 161 -9.99 6.30 16.52
C ALA A 161 -9.49 6.90 17.85
N ALA A 162 -8.31 6.49 18.32
CA ALA A 162 -7.70 7.00 19.55
C ALA A 162 -7.35 8.49 19.46
N LEU A 163 -7.06 8.99 18.27
CA LEU A 163 -6.78 10.42 17.99
C LEU A 163 -8.04 11.23 17.66
N GLY A 164 -9.24 10.64 17.79
CA GLY A 164 -10.52 11.32 17.55
C GLY A 164 -10.93 11.43 16.07
N GLY A 165 -10.20 10.80 15.15
CA GLY A 165 -10.49 10.81 13.70
C GLY A 165 -11.38 9.64 13.28
N PHE A 166 -12.65 9.66 13.65
CA PHE A 166 -13.55 8.51 13.44
C PHE A 166 -13.75 8.18 11.95
N ASP A 167 -13.89 9.19 11.07
CA ASP A 167 -14.02 8.98 9.62
C ASP A 167 -12.78 8.32 9.03
N LEU A 168 -11.60 8.75 9.47
CA LEU A 168 -10.32 8.12 9.08
C LEU A 168 -10.21 6.69 9.62
N ALA A 169 -10.73 6.43 10.83
CA ALA A 169 -10.74 5.08 11.38
C ALA A 169 -11.57 4.12 10.52
N LEU A 170 -12.74 4.54 10.04
CA LEU A 170 -13.56 3.75 9.13
C LEU A 170 -12.88 3.52 7.77
N LEU A 171 -12.26 4.56 7.20
CA LEU A 171 -11.50 4.46 5.96
C LEU A 171 -10.33 3.47 6.11
N PHE A 172 -9.54 3.62 7.17
CA PHE A 172 -8.38 2.77 7.43
C PHE A 172 -8.78 1.34 7.77
N LEU A 173 -9.94 1.13 8.41
CA LEU A 173 -10.50 -0.21 8.64
C LEU A 173 -10.78 -0.92 7.30
N GLY A 174 -11.37 -0.23 6.32
CA GLY A 174 -11.59 -0.77 4.98
C GLY A 174 -10.27 -1.19 4.32
N PHE A 175 -9.23 -0.37 4.43
CA PHE A 175 -7.89 -0.71 3.91
C PHE A 175 -7.25 -1.88 4.68
N ALA A 176 -7.38 -1.92 6.01
CA ALA A 176 -6.88 -3.01 6.84
C ALA A 176 -7.47 -4.37 6.45
N LEU A 177 -8.79 -4.43 6.24
CA LEU A 177 -9.48 -5.64 5.79
C LEU A 177 -8.96 -6.12 4.43
N LEU A 178 -8.75 -5.20 3.49
CA LEU A 178 -8.17 -5.52 2.18
C LEU A 178 -6.70 -5.95 2.28
N ILE A 179 -5.90 -5.34 3.17
CA ILE A 179 -4.52 -5.77 3.45
C ILE A 179 -4.53 -7.21 3.98
N LEU A 180 -5.35 -7.52 4.97
CA LEU A 180 -5.47 -8.88 5.52
C LEU A 180 -5.89 -9.88 4.44
N TRP A 181 -6.89 -9.53 3.62
CA TRP A 181 -7.31 -10.35 2.49
C TRP A 181 -6.19 -10.61 1.48
N LYS A 182 -5.42 -9.59 1.12
CA LYS A 182 -4.28 -9.72 0.20
C LYS A 182 -3.11 -10.50 0.82
N HIS A 183 -3.08 -10.64 2.15
CA HIS A 183 -2.08 -11.45 2.87
C HIS A 183 -2.54 -12.90 3.15
N ARG A 184 -3.72 -13.35 2.69
CA ARG A 184 -4.25 -14.70 2.98
C ARG A 184 -3.25 -15.84 2.71
N ALA A 185 -2.47 -15.75 1.62
CA ALA A 185 -1.44 -16.72 1.32
C ALA A 185 -0.24 -16.65 2.30
N ASN A 186 0.09 -15.46 2.83
CA ASN A 186 1.11 -15.30 3.86
C ASN A 186 0.61 -15.87 5.19
N ILE A 187 -0.66 -15.64 5.54
CA ILE A 187 -1.29 -16.21 6.74
C ILE A 187 -1.25 -17.72 6.70
N ALA A 188 -1.59 -18.34 5.55
CA ALA A 188 -1.50 -19.79 5.38
C ALA A 188 -0.05 -20.30 5.56
N ARG A 189 0.95 -19.63 4.99
CA ARG A 189 2.37 -20.00 5.17
C ARG A 189 2.87 -19.76 6.60
N LEU A 190 2.41 -18.72 7.29
CA LEU A 190 2.72 -18.49 8.71
C LEU A 190 2.18 -19.61 9.58
N ALA A 191 0.94 -20.02 9.35
CA ALA A 191 0.32 -21.15 10.06
C ALA A 191 1.04 -22.48 9.80
N ALA A 192 1.57 -22.68 8.57
CA ALA A 192 2.35 -23.86 8.20
C ALA A 192 3.85 -23.77 8.57
N GLY A 193 4.32 -22.65 9.14
CA GLY A 193 5.74 -22.44 9.46
C GLY A 193 6.66 -22.24 8.24
N THR A 194 6.09 -21.99 7.05
CA THR A 194 6.82 -21.90 5.76
C THR A 194 6.95 -20.47 5.22
N GLU A 195 6.50 -19.45 5.97
CA GLU A 195 6.67 -18.07 5.54
C GLU A 195 8.15 -17.67 5.58
N PRO A 196 8.70 -17.11 4.48
CA PRO A 196 10.12 -16.74 4.46
C PRO A 196 10.39 -15.51 5.31
N LYS A 197 11.46 -15.57 6.13
CA LYS A 197 11.96 -14.43 6.89
C LYS A 197 12.75 -13.48 5.99
N VAL A 198 12.68 -12.17 6.30
CA VAL A 198 13.50 -11.16 5.62
C VAL A 198 14.99 -11.44 5.88
N GLY A 199 15.78 -11.42 4.80
CA GLY A 199 17.24 -11.63 4.86
C GLY A 199 17.70 -13.10 4.88
N LYS A 200 16.80 -14.09 4.76
CA LYS A 200 17.20 -15.44 4.36
C LYS A 200 17.03 -15.55 2.83
N THR A 201 18.10 -15.89 2.13
CA THR A 201 18.03 -16.48 0.78
C THR A 201 17.26 -17.79 0.88
N ALA A 202 16.34 -18.05 -0.07
CA ALA A 202 15.81 -19.39 -0.24
C ALA A 202 16.99 -20.29 -0.68
N ASP A 203 17.32 -21.24 0.16
CA ASP A 203 18.19 -22.35 -0.23
C ASP A 203 17.49 -23.17 -1.28
#